data_995daff237bce8b750aa7352d0adcf72
#
_entry.id   995daff237bce8b750aa7352d0adcf72
#
_cell.length_a   1.000
_cell.length_b   1.000
_cell.length_c   1.000
_cell.angle_alpha   90.00
_cell.angle_beta   90.00
_cell.angle_gamma   90.00
#
_symmetry.space_group_name_H-M   'P 1'
#
loop_
_entity.id
_entity.type
_entity.pdbx_description
1 polymer ?
#
loop_
_entity_poly.entity_id
_entity_poly.type
_entity_poly.pdbx_seq_one_letter_code
_entity_poly.pdbx_strand_id
1 'polypeptide(L)'
;MNNRVTKGLCEIAMITAPYNTEEFHVLPVYEEPWVAVIPKGHALYSWENDPVKPSELLPYDLLIPSRESRKGEIDKWFEGTGHAPVIRGRIAHMMNAYELSLHGVGISIYPASISSLIRDKDVCVREVEHPDAHASYALIWNKNHTLSHVAEEFIAYVKEESGQQVYYA
;
A
#
# COMPACT_ATOMS: atom_id res chain seq x y z
N MET A 1 5.38 13.50 -2.59
CA MET A 1 6.80 13.13 -2.35
C MET A 1 7.63 13.31 -3.62
N ASN A 2 7.15 12.91 -4.79
CA ASN A 2 7.85 13.07 -6.08
C ASN A 2 8.34 14.52 -6.35
N ASN A 3 7.53 15.52 -6.02
CA ASN A 3 7.87 16.94 -6.20
C ASN A 3 9.20 17.38 -5.50
N ARG A 4 9.63 16.68 -4.44
CA ARG A 4 10.91 16.98 -3.78
C ARG A 4 12.10 16.44 -4.55
N VAL A 5 11.96 15.26 -5.17
CA VAL A 5 12.99 14.67 -6.05
C VAL A 5 13.08 15.47 -7.35
N THR A 6 11.93 15.81 -7.96
CA THR A 6 11.87 16.65 -9.15
C THR A 6 12.57 18.00 -8.94
N LYS A 7 12.43 18.62 -7.76
CA LYS A 7 13.05 19.91 -7.43
C LYS A 7 14.49 19.80 -6.90
N GLY A 8 15.06 18.60 -6.86
CA GLY A 8 16.41 18.40 -6.32
C GLY A 8 16.54 18.65 -4.81
N LEU A 9 15.42 18.68 -4.06
CA LEU A 9 15.42 18.83 -2.60
C LEU A 9 15.77 17.53 -1.86
N CYS A 10 15.70 16.41 -2.53
CA CYS A 10 16.27 15.12 -2.15
C CYS A 10 16.67 14.37 -3.41
N GLU A 11 17.75 13.61 -3.34
CA GLU A 11 18.30 12.88 -4.47
C GLU A 11 17.52 11.60 -4.72
N ILE A 12 17.13 10.90 -3.66
CA ILE A 12 16.44 9.61 -3.69
C ILE A 12 15.18 9.70 -2.84
N ALA A 13 14.13 8.99 -3.24
CA ALA A 13 12.95 8.80 -2.41
C ALA A 13 12.45 7.36 -2.52
N MET A 14 11.94 6.81 -1.43
CA MET A 14 11.14 5.59 -1.45
C MET A 14 9.67 5.98 -1.64
N ILE A 15 9.03 5.41 -2.64
CA ILE A 15 7.62 5.66 -2.94
C ILE A 15 6.89 4.36 -3.24
N THR A 16 5.58 4.43 -3.18
CA THR A 16 4.69 3.34 -3.61
C THR A 16 4.14 3.61 -5.00
N ALA A 17 3.91 2.55 -5.77
CA ALA A 17 3.28 2.66 -7.09
C ALA A 17 1.98 3.52 -7.04
N PRO A 18 1.54 4.13 -8.17
CA PRO A 18 2.21 4.10 -9.47
C PRO A 18 3.43 5.03 -9.55
N TYR A 19 4.39 4.67 -10.41
CA TYR A 19 5.64 5.41 -10.61
C TYR A 19 5.60 6.19 -11.94
N ASN A 20 6.20 7.39 -11.96
CA ASN A 20 6.44 8.13 -13.21
C ASN A 20 7.81 7.71 -13.79
N THR A 21 7.80 6.71 -14.66
CA THR A 21 9.01 6.19 -15.31
C THR A 21 9.59 7.10 -16.39
N GLU A 22 8.86 8.10 -16.85
CA GLU A 22 9.39 9.09 -17.81
C GLU A 22 10.40 10.03 -17.13
N GLU A 23 10.11 10.43 -15.90
CA GLU A 23 10.91 11.40 -15.13
C GLU A 23 11.96 10.74 -14.25
N PHE A 24 11.67 9.53 -13.72
CA PHE A 24 12.49 8.88 -12.70
C PHE A 24 13.05 7.55 -13.17
N HIS A 25 14.27 7.26 -12.72
CA HIS A 25 14.73 5.89 -12.60
C HIS A 25 13.97 5.23 -11.45
N VAL A 26 13.62 3.96 -11.61
CA VAL A 26 12.83 3.20 -10.64
C VAL A 26 13.55 1.89 -10.32
N LEU A 27 13.87 1.69 -9.06
CA LEU A 27 14.37 0.43 -8.54
C LEU A 27 13.32 -0.18 -7.61
N PRO A 28 12.59 -1.21 -8.04
CA PRO A 28 11.68 -1.95 -7.16
C PRO A 28 12.47 -2.52 -5.97
N VAL A 29 11.91 -2.43 -4.77
CA VAL A 29 12.59 -2.86 -3.54
C VAL A 29 11.81 -3.93 -2.82
N TYR A 30 10.50 -3.72 -2.72
CA TYR A 30 9.66 -4.56 -1.88
C TYR A 30 8.21 -4.55 -2.38
N GLU A 31 7.53 -5.65 -2.16
CA GLU A 31 6.11 -5.81 -2.45
C GLU A 31 5.41 -6.51 -1.28
N GLU A 32 4.21 -6.08 -0.94
CA GLU A 32 3.41 -6.66 0.13
C GLU A 32 1.93 -6.75 -0.28
N PRO A 33 1.18 -7.75 0.22
CA PRO A 33 -0.24 -7.82 -0.05
C PRO A 33 -1.01 -6.69 0.64
N TRP A 34 -2.18 -6.36 0.11
CA TRP A 34 -3.17 -5.58 0.82
C TRP A 34 -3.97 -6.48 1.76
N VAL A 35 -4.30 -5.94 2.92
CA VAL A 35 -5.05 -6.66 3.95
C VAL A 35 -6.27 -5.88 4.41
N ALA A 36 -7.27 -6.62 4.86
CA ALA A 36 -8.43 -6.13 5.61
C ALA A 36 -8.20 -6.32 7.11
N VAL A 37 -8.28 -5.23 7.86
CA VAL A 37 -8.25 -5.25 9.33
C VAL A 37 -9.70 -5.27 9.82
N ILE A 38 -10.11 -6.37 10.42
CA ILE A 38 -11.49 -6.69 10.73
C ILE A 38 -11.64 -6.81 12.24
N PRO A 39 -12.53 -6.02 12.88
CA PRO A 39 -12.70 -6.05 14.33
C PRO A 39 -13.40 -7.34 14.78
N LYS A 40 -13.09 -7.76 16.00
CA LYS A 40 -13.74 -8.88 16.67
C LYS A 40 -15.25 -8.66 16.78
N GLY A 41 -16.00 -9.72 16.53
CA GLY A 41 -17.47 -9.67 16.50
C GLY A 41 -18.05 -9.26 15.16
N HIS A 42 -17.21 -8.84 14.20
CA HIS A 42 -17.64 -8.62 12.82
C HIS A 42 -17.89 -9.96 12.10
N ALA A 43 -18.86 -10.01 11.18
CA ALA A 43 -19.24 -11.25 10.46
C ALA A 43 -18.07 -11.87 9.67
N LEU A 44 -17.12 -11.06 9.19
CA LEU A 44 -15.92 -11.51 8.47
C LEU A 44 -14.73 -11.80 9.38
N TYR A 45 -14.88 -11.69 10.70
CA TYR A 45 -13.79 -12.00 11.62
C TYR A 45 -13.43 -13.49 11.53
N SER A 46 -12.16 -13.81 11.32
CA SER A 46 -11.67 -15.19 11.27
C SER A 46 -10.36 -15.31 12.05
N TRP A 47 -10.24 -16.36 12.86
CA TRP A 47 -9.00 -16.72 13.55
C TRP A 47 -7.98 -17.41 12.64
N GLU A 48 -8.43 -17.96 11.51
CA GLU A 48 -7.60 -18.72 10.59
C GLU A 48 -6.84 -17.80 9.61
N ASN A 49 -7.15 -16.48 9.62
CA ASN A 49 -6.56 -15.47 8.73
C ASN A 49 -6.62 -15.84 7.23
N ASP A 50 -7.61 -16.66 6.86
CA ASP A 50 -7.88 -17.00 5.47
C ASP A 50 -8.13 -15.73 4.62
N PRO A 51 -7.75 -15.69 3.35
CA PRO A 51 -7.96 -14.53 2.49
C PRO A 51 -9.44 -14.14 2.38
N VAL A 52 -9.70 -12.85 2.18
CA VAL A 52 -11.05 -12.31 1.98
C VAL A 52 -11.21 -11.79 0.55
N LYS A 53 -12.28 -12.19 -0.13
CA LYS A 53 -12.58 -11.72 -1.49
C LYS A 53 -13.17 -10.31 -1.47
N PRO A 54 -12.89 -9.47 -2.47
CA PRO A 54 -13.55 -8.16 -2.60
C PRO A 54 -15.08 -8.24 -2.53
N SER A 55 -15.69 -9.27 -3.11
CA SER A 55 -17.14 -9.48 -3.07
C SER A 55 -17.70 -9.65 -1.65
N GLU A 56 -16.92 -10.20 -0.73
CA GLU A 56 -17.31 -10.35 0.67
C GLU A 56 -17.26 -9.03 1.44
N LEU A 57 -16.46 -8.08 0.97
CA LEU A 57 -16.30 -6.73 1.56
C LEU A 57 -17.43 -5.78 1.15
N LEU A 58 -18.14 -6.05 0.05
CA LEU A 58 -19.20 -5.16 -0.51
C LEU A 58 -20.28 -4.72 0.48
N PRO A 59 -20.78 -5.60 1.40
CA PRO A 59 -21.85 -5.21 2.32
C PRO A 59 -21.39 -4.26 3.45
N TYR A 60 -20.09 -3.98 3.54
CA TYR A 60 -19.52 -3.34 4.71
C TYR A 60 -18.87 -2.00 4.40
N ASP A 61 -18.82 -1.14 5.40
CA ASP A 61 -18.15 0.16 5.36
C ASP A 61 -16.62 -0.03 5.35
N LEU A 62 -15.95 0.51 4.34
CA LEU A 62 -14.49 0.44 4.20
C LEU A 62 -13.81 1.75 4.58
N LEU A 63 -12.67 1.63 5.26
CA LEU A 63 -11.74 2.71 5.57
C LEU A 63 -10.49 2.50 4.71
N ILE A 64 -10.19 3.44 3.82
CA ILE A 64 -9.11 3.31 2.84
C ILE A 64 -8.09 4.45 2.97
N PRO A 65 -6.87 4.31 2.41
CA PRO A 65 -5.91 5.41 2.38
C PRO A 65 -6.46 6.65 1.67
N SER A 66 -6.13 7.83 2.18
CA SER A 66 -6.65 9.12 1.66
C SER A 66 -6.10 9.49 0.27
N ARG A 67 -5.00 8.87 -0.19
CA ARG A 67 -4.39 9.17 -1.49
C ARG A 67 -5.31 8.72 -2.64
N GLU A 68 -5.56 9.60 -3.61
CA GLU A 68 -6.50 9.33 -4.73
C GLU A 68 -6.11 8.11 -5.56
N SER A 69 -4.80 7.94 -5.84
CA SER A 69 -4.31 6.77 -6.59
C SER A 69 -4.68 5.44 -5.91
N ARG A 70 -4.76 5.42 -4.57
CA ARG A 70 -5.14 4.21 -3.82
C ARG A 70 -6.61 3.89 -3.93
N LYS A 71 -7.46 4.92 -3.97
CA LYS A 71 -8.89 4.71 -4.22
C LYS A 71 -9.10 4.04 -5.58
N GLY A 72 -8.49 4.58 -6.65
CA GLY A 72 -8.61 4.00 -7.99
C GLY A 72 -8.05 2.59 -8.12
N GLU A 73 -7.00 2.26 -7.36
CA GLU A 73 -6.45 0.91 -7.26
C GLU A 73 -7.44 -0.04 -6.58
N ILE A 74 -7.98 0.36 -5.43
CA ILE A 74 -8.96 -0.42 -4.68
C ILE A 74 -10.26 -0.60 -5.48
N ASP A 75 -10.76 0.44 -6.15
CA ASP A 75 -11.98 0.36 -6.96
C ASP A 75 -11.88 -0.74 -8.03
N LYS A 76 -10.69 -0.96 -8.62
CA LYS A 76 -10.46 -2.02 -9.61
C LYS A 76 -10.69 -3.42 -9.08
N TRP A 77 -10.42 -3.67 -7.80
CA TRP A 77 -10.64 -5.00 -7.22
C TRP A 77 -12.11 -5.40 -7.19
N PHE A 78 -13.01 -4.42 -7.28
CA PHE A 78 -14.45 -4.62 -7.31
C PHE A 78 -15.02 -4.64 -8.73
N GLU A 79 -14.19 -4.41 -9.75
CA GLU A 79 -14.60 -4.56 -11.14
C GLU A 79 -15.06 -6.01 -11.38
N GLY A 80 -16.19 -6.17 -12.05
CA GLY A 80 -16.81 -7.49 -12.27
C GLY A 80 -17.75 -7.98 -11.15
N THR A 81 -17.76 -7.34 -9.99
CA THR A 81 -18.76 -7.66 -8.94
C THR A 81 -20.13 -7.05 -9.20
N GLY A 82 -20.21 -6.09 -10.12
CA GLY A 82 -21.44 -5.32 -10.44
C GLY A 82 -21.77 -4.21 -9.43
N HIS A 83 -20.97 -4.05 -8.37
CA HIS A 83 -21.21 -3.08 -7.32
C HIS A 83 -19.91 -2.35 -6.93
N ALA A 84 -20.02 -1.09 -6.50
CA ALA A 84 -18.93 -0.34 -5.93
C ALA A 84 -18.89 -0.54 -4.40
N PRO A 85 -17.68 -0.55 -3.79
CA PRO A 85 -17.55 -0.65 -2.33
C PRO A 85 -18.04 0.63 -1.65
N VAL A 86 -18.55 0.49 -0.43
CA VAL A 86 -18.95 1.63 0.41
C VAL A 86 -17.73 2.19 1.14
N ILE A 87 -17.19 3.31 0.67
CA ILE A 87 -16.06 3.98 1.31
C ILE A 87 -16.58 4.92 2.41
N ARG A 88 -16.50 4.47 3.66
CA ARG A 88 -16.91 5.23 4.84
C ARG A 88 -15.96 6.37 5.18
N GLY A 89 -14.67 6.16 4.97
CA GLY A 89 -13.65 7.15 5.27
C GLY A 89 -12.37 6.95 4.50
N ARG A 90 -11.66 8.08 4.28
CA ARG A 90 -10.34 8.13 3.65
C ARG A 90 -9.34 8.64 4.68
N ILE A 91 -8.48 7.77 5.16
CA ILE A 91 -7.63 8.00 6.32
C ILE A 91 -6.16 8.12 5.90
N ALA A 92 -5.50 9.18 6.35
CA ALA A 92 -4.12 9.47 5.95
C ALA A 92 -3.07 8.57 6.64
N HIS A 93 -3.34 8.14 7.86
CA HIS A 93 -2.41 7.38 8.68
C HIS A 93 -2.98 6.02 9.08
N MET A 94 -2.20 4.96 8.85
CA MET A 94 -2.58 3.58 9.16
C MET A 94 -3.02 3.39 10.61
N MET A 95 -2.32 4.00 11.58
CA MET A 95 -2.65 3.89 13.00
C MET A 95 -4.08 4.39 13.29
N ASN A 96 -4.47 5.52 12.68
CA ASN A 96 -5.83 6.04 12.87
C ASN A 96 -6.88 5.12 12.24
N ALA A 97 -6.56 4.51 11.09
CA ALA A 97 -7.45 3.55 10.45
C ALA A 97 -7.61 2.29 11.31
N TYR A 98 -6.52 1.79 11.87
CA TYR A 98 -6.53 0.67 12.81
C TYR A 98 -7.44 0.95 14.02
N GLU A 99 -7.25 2.10 14.67
CA GLU A 99 -8.06 2.50 15.81
C GLU A 99 -9.57 2.61 15.46
N LEU A 100 -9.88 3.16 14.30
CA LEU A 100 -11.27 3.23 13.83
C LEU A 100 -11.87 1.84 13.59
N SER A 101 -11.09 0.90 13.04
CA SER A 101 -11.54 -0.48 12.88
C SER A 101 -11.72 -1.19 14.22
N LEU A 102 -10.79 -1.01 15.14
CA LEU A 102 -10.88 -1.58 16.50
C LEU A 102 -12.18 -1.17 17.21
N HIS A 103 -12.64 0.07 16.96
CA HIS A 103 -13.89 0.62 17.47
C HIS A 103 -15.12 0.36 16.57
N GLY A 104 -15.00 -0.49 15.56
CA GLY A 104 -16.13 -0.93 14.75
C GLY A 104 -16.67 0.10 13.76
N VAL A 105 -15.89 1.14 13.42
CA VAL A 105 -16.32 2.17 12.45
C VAL A 105 -16.35 1.61 11.01
N GLY A 106 -15.51 0.63 10.70
CA GLY A 106 -15.45 -0.05 9.42
C GLY A 106 -14.24 -0.97 9.30
N ILE A 107 -14.13 -1.65 8.19
CA ILE A 107 -12.99 -2.51 7.83
C ILE A 107 -11.91 -1.63 7.20
N SER A 108 -10.70 -1.62 7.77
CA SER A 108 -9.58 -0.88 7.19
C SER A 108 -8.86 -1.71 6.15
N ILE A 109 -8.63 -1.12 4.97
CA ILE A 109 -7.88 -1.70 3.86
C ILE A 109 -6.54 -1.01 3.74
N TYR A 110 -5.45 -1.71 4.07
CA TYR A 110 -4.08 -1.16 4.07
C TYR A 110 -3.07 -2.22 3.64
N PRO A 111 -1.84 -1.84 3.25
CA PRO A 111 -0.76 -2.80 3.05
C PRO A 111 -0.46 -3.62 4.31
N ALA A 112 0.05 -4.83 4.16
CA ALA A 112 0.26 -5.81 5.24
C ALA A 112 1.18 -5.32 6.35
N SER A 113 2.03 -4.32 6.09
CA SER A 113 2.86 -3.64 7.09
C SER A 113 2.05 -3.05 8.26
N ILE A 114 0.73 -2.82 8.10
CA ILE A 114 -0.16 -2.43 9.20
C ILE A 114 -0.15 -3.48 10.32
N SER A 115 0.09 -4.75 10.00
CA SER A 115 0.11 -5.85 10.97
C SER A 115 1.17 -5.64 12.05
N SER A 116 2.28 -4.95 11.74
CA SER A 116 3.32 -4.60 12.71
C SER A 116 2.85 -3.62 13.79
N LEU A 117 1.77 -2.90 13.54
CA LEU A 117 1.16 -1.93 14.45
C LEU A 117 0.10 -2.57 15.34
N ILE A 118 -0.42 -3.73 14.95
CA ILE A 118 -1.50 -4.41 15.63
C ILE A 118 -0.95 -5.13 16.86
N ARG A 119 -1.42 -4.73 18.03
CA ARG A 119 -1.03 -5.32 19.32
C ARG A 119 -2.18 -6.05 20.01
N ASP A 120 -3.41 -5.77 19.59
CA ASP A 120 -4.61 -6.30 20.20
C ASP A 120 -5.09 -7.56 19.50
N LYS A 121 -5.64 -8.48 20.28
CA LYS A 121 -6.32 -9.69 19.78
C LYS A 121 -7.77 -9.44 19.36
N ASP A 122 -8.20 -8.18 19.40
CA ASP A 122 -9.60 -7.80 19.10
C ASP A 122 -9.79 -7.39 17.63
N VAL A 123 -8.78 -7.63 16.79
CA VAL A 123 -8.87 -7.58 15.34
C VAL A 123 -8.21 -8.82 14.73
N CYS A 124 -8.66 -9.21 13.54
CA CYS A 124 -7.93 -10.12 12.68
C CYS A 124 -7.49 -9.40 11.41
N VAL A 125 -6.46 -9.95 10.76
CA VAL A 125 -5.91 -9.43 9.51
C VAL A 125 -6.06 -10.51 8.46
N ARG A 126 -6.77 -10.21 7.38
CA ARG A 126 -6.99 -11.13 6.27
C ARG A 126 -6.47 -10.52 4.98
N GLU A 127 -5.70 -11.26 4.19
CA GLU A 127 -5.25 -10.79 2.88
C GLU A 127 -6.44 -10.60 1.94
N VAL A 128 -6.39 -9.57 1.10
CA VAL A 128 -7.40 -9.37 0.04
C VAL A 128 -7.06 -10.28 -1.14
N GLU A 129 -7.93 -11.23 -1.43
CA GLU A 129 -7.76 -12.21 -2.51
C GLU A 129 -8.07 -11.55 -3.88
N HIS A 130 -7.08 -10.84 -4.44
CA HIS A 130 -7.17 -10.28 -5.77
C HIS A 130 -5.77 -10.17 -6.40
N PRO A 131 -5.58 -10.49 -7.72
CA PRO A 131 -4.27 -10.45 -8.36
C PRO A 131 -3.52 -9.12 -8.25
N ASP A 132 -4.25 -8.02 -8.28
CA ASP A 132 -3.69 -6.66 -8.20
C ASP A 132 -3.66 -6.10 -6.77
N ALA A 133 -4.03 -6.89 -5.76
CA ALA A 133 -4.04 -6.43 -4.37
C ALA A 133 -2.64 -6.53 -3.72
N HIS A 134 -1.64 -5.91 -4.37
CA HIS A 134 -0.28 -5.80 -3.88
C HIS A 134 0.19 -4.34 -3.88
N ALA A 135 0.87 -3.94 -2.81
CA ALA A 135 1.48 -2.63 -2.69
C ALA A 135 2.97 -2.75 -3.01
N SER A 136 3.39 -2.20 -4.15
CA SER A 136 4.79 -2.23 -4.58
C SER A 136 5.49 -0.95 -4.16
N TYR A 137 6.71 -1.08 -3.66
CA TYR A 137 7.59 0.00 -3.20
C TYR A 137 8.84 0.06 -4.05
N ALA A 138 9.28 1.27 -4.39
CA ALA A 138 10.50 1.47 -5.15
C ALA A 138 11.30 2.67 -4.64
N LEU A 139 12.61 2.61 -4.81
CA LEU A 139 13.46 3.78 -4.81
C LEU A 139 13.33 4.47 -6.16
N ILE A 140 13.20 5.79 -6.12
CA ILE A 140 13.23 6.64 -7.32
C ILE A 140 14.27 7.73 -7.18
N TRP A 141 14.88 8.10 -8.32
CA TRP A 141 15.71 9.29 -8.45
C TRP A 141 15.53 9.92 -9.83
N ASN A 142 15.76 11.23 -9.93
CA ASN A 142 15.50 11.96 -11.16
C ASN A 142 16.54 11.62 -12.24
N LYS A 143 16.10 11.36 -13.46
CA LYS A 143 16.96 11.04 -14.62
C LYS A 143 17.90 12.19 -15.02
N ASN A 144 17.50 13.43 -14.72
CA ASN A 144 18.17 14.65 -15.16
C ASN A 144 19.06 15.27 -14.06
N HIS A 145 19.15 14.65 -12.88
CA HIS A 145 19.98 15.15 -11.79
C HIS A 145 21.18 14.23 -11.55
N THR A 146 22.34 14.85 -11.34
CA THR A 146 23.54 14.12 -10.91
C THR A 146 23.38 13.73 -9.44
N LEU A 147 23.63 12.47 -9.14
CA LEU A 147 23.64 11.97 -7.77
C LEU A 147 24.98 12.26 -7.08
N SER A 148 24.97 12.41 -5.78
CA SER A 148 26.18 12.34 -4.99
C SER A 148 26.73 10.91 -4.94
N HIS A 149 28.02 10.77 -4.68
CA HIS A 149 28.66 9.46 -4.53
C HIS A 149 27.98 8.61 -3.44
N VAL A 150 27.53 9.23 -2.34
CA VAL A 150 26.80 8.53 -1.27
C VAL A 150 25.45 7.99 -1.77
N ALA A 151 24.75 8.74 -2.61
CA ALA A 151 23.49 8.30 -3.20
C ALA A 151 23.70 7.14 -4.17
N GLU A 152 24.76 7.19 -4.99
CA GLU A 152 25.12 6.09 -5.91
C GLU A 152 25.46 4.80 -5.16
N GLU A 153 26.28 4.87 -4.13
CA GLU A 153 26.64 3.74 -3.27
C GLU A 153 25.42 3.14 -2.56
N PHE A 154 24.52 3.99 -2.06
CA PHE A 154 23.27 3.54 -1.44
C PHE A 154 22.39 2.78 -2.42
N ILE A 155 22.22 3.29 -3.65
CA ILE A 155 21.44 2.62 -4.70
C ILE A 155 22.10 1.28 -5.07
N ALA A 156 23.43 1.24 -5.20
CA ALA A 156 24.16 0.02 -5.50
C ALA A 156 23.97 -1.05 -4.40
N TYR A 157 24.08 -0.63 -3.14
CA TYR A 157 23.82 -1.51 -1.99
C TYR A 157 22.40 -2.08 -1.99
N VAL A 158 21.38 -1.21 -2.15
CA VAL A 158 19.98 -1.66 -2.16
C VAL A 158 19.72 -2.60 -3.33
N LYS A 159 20.33 -2.35 -4.49
CA LYS A 159 20.21 -3.21 -5.66
C LYS A 159 20.79 -4.61 -5.41
N GLU A 160 21.94 -4.69 -4.74
CA GLU A 160 22.58 -5.95 -4.38
C GLU A 160 21.70 -6.73 -3.38
N GLU A 161 21.25 -6.08 -2.31
CA GLU A 161 20.43 -6.67 -1.26
C GLU A 161 19.03 -7.10 -1.75
N SER A 162 18.40 -6.31 -2.61
CA SER A 162 17.05 -6.63 -3.14
C SER A 162 17.04 -7.69 -4.22
N GLY A 163 18.20 -8.01 -4.85
CA GLY A 163 18.30 -8.90 -6.00
C GLY A 163 17.52 -8.41 -7.24
N GLN A 164 17.10 -7.15 -7.27
CA GLN A 164 16.24 -6.55 -8.28
C GLN A 164 17.05 -5.83 -9.37
N GLN A 165 16.53 -5.82 -10.60
CA GLN A 165 17.10 -5.04 -11.68
C GLN A 165 16.46 -3.64 -11.73
N VAL A 166 17.30 -2.62 -11.97
CA VAL A 166 16.80 -1.27 -12.25
C VAL A 166 16.12 -1.26 -13.61
N TYR A 167 14.89 -0.81 -13.66
CA TYR A 167 14.22 -0.56 -14.93
C TYR A 167 14.71 0.78 -15.49
N TYR A 168 15.57 0.69 -16.51
CA TYR A 168 15.94 1.81 -17.37
C TYR A 168 14.95 1.81 -18.54
N ALA A 169 13.94 2.65 -18.49
CA ALA A 169 13.03 2.87 -19.61
C ALA A 169 13.53 4.01 -20.48
#